data_f982a751f74a37a8b0e084755be858ee
#
_entry.id   f982a751f74a37a8b0e084755be858ee
#
_cell.length_a   1.000
_cell.length_b   1.000
_cell.length_c   1.000
_cell.angle_alpha   90.00
_cell.angle_beta   90.00
_cell.angle_gamma   90.00
#
_symmetry.space_group_name_H-M   'P 1'
#
loop_
_entity.id
_entity.type
_entity.pdbx_description
1 polymer ?
#
loop_
_entity_poly.entity_id
_entity_poly.type
_entity_poly.pdbx_seq_one_letter_code
_entity_poly.pdbx_strand_id
1 'polypeptide(L)'
;MEVDDLTAAAMTTTENLQREDLNPIEEAVSYRTLQEKFNLTQQEVAEWVGKGRATVANATRLLELPDEVRMLVANLALSVGHAKVLLSVDDEKERILLARDCVNEQLTVRALEKKVARMREPVAAKPKGQPDLPENYVRNLSEKMKRHLGCAVRITSGVTHANGKHTKGMVEIDFFNNDDLDRIIKMIGVEVD
;
A
#
# COMPACT_ATOMS: atom_id res chain seq x y z
N MET A 1 -23.39 36.85 20.21
CA MET A 1 -22.07 36.39 20.68
C MET A 1 -21.09 37.48 20.30
N GLU A 2 -20.55 38.16 21.29
CA GLU A 2 -19.73 39.36 21.07
C GLU A 2 -18.36 38.95 20.54
N VAL A 3 -17.71 39.82 19.76
CA VAL A 3 -16.40 39.64 19.13
C VAL A 3 -15.33 39.24 20.15
N ASP A 4 -15.51 39.61 21.40
CA ASP A 4 -14.60 39.35 22.53
C ASP A 4 -14.61 37.86 22.96
N ASP A 5 -15.77 37.21 22.97
CA ASP A 5 -15.92 35.79 23.32
C ASP A 5 -15.31 34.88 22.22
N LEU A 6 -15.41 35.27 20.95
CA LEU A 6 -14.80 34.56 19.82
C LEU A 6 -13.26 34.64 19.87
N THR A 7 -12.73 35.81 20.19
CA THR A 7 -11.29 36.03 20.30
C THR A 7 -10.72 35.27 21.50
N ALA A 8 -11.40 35.27 22.63
CA ALA A 8 -11.00 34.51 23.82
C ALA A 8 -11.03 32.99 23.58
N ALA A 9 -12.06 32.47 22.91
CA ALA A 9 -12.16 31.08 22.55
C ALA A 9 -11.07 30.67 21.53
N ALA A 10 -10.73 31.53 20.60
CA ALA A 10 -9.65 31.33 19.65
C ALA A 10 -8.28 31.28 20.35
N MET A 11 -8.02 32.19 21.26
CA MET A 11 -6.78 32.21 22.06
C MET A 11 -6.64 30.95 22.91
N THR A 12 -7.69 30.48 23.55
CA THR A 12 -7.68 29.23 24.32
C THR A 12 -7.41 28.01 23.44
N THR A 13 -7.99 27.97 22.23
CA THR A 13 -7.76 26.87 21.28
C THR A 13 -6.33 26.92 20.74
N THR A 14 -5.80 28.10 20.50
CA THR A 14 -4.41 28.29 20.03
C THR A 14 -3.41 27.95 21.13
N GLU A 15 -3.69 28.29 22.39
CA GLU A 15 -2.87 27.92 23.55
C GLU A 15 -2.82 26.39 23.70
N ASN A 16 -3.97 25.73 23.61
CA ASN A 16 -4.03 24.26 23.63
C ASN A 16 -3.25 23.63 22.48
N LEU A 17 -3.23 24.26 21.31
CA LEU A 17 -2.48 23.80 20.14
C LEU A 17 -0.95 23.99 20.28
N GLN A 18 -0.50 24.90 21.13
CA GLN A 18 0.91 25.15 21.43
C GLN A 18 1.48 24.17 22.48
N ARG A 19 0.67 23.26 23.01
CA ARG A 19 1.16 22.20 23.90
C ARG A 19 2.06 21.24 23.12
N GLU A 20 3.25 20.97 23.64
CA GLU A 20 4.25 20.09 23.03
C GLU A 20 3.82 18.61 22.97
N ASP A 21 2.71 18.24 23.63
CA ASP A 21 2.28 16.85 23.84
C ASP A 21 1.13 16.38 22.92
N LEU A 22 0.70 17.21 21.95
CA LEU A 22 -0.42 16.83 21.06
C LEU A 22 -0.01 15.70 20.10
N ASN A 23 -0.84 14.65 20.06
CA ASN A 23 -0.66 13.66 19.01
C ASN A 23 -1.15 14.20 17.63
N PRO A 24 -0.75 13.58 16.51
CA PRO A 24 -1.08 14.09 15.17
C PRO A 24 -2.60 14.17 14.88
N ILE A 25 -3.41 13.34 15.53
CA ILE A 25 -4.87 13.36 15.35
C ILE A 25 -5.50 14.49 16.16
N GLU A 26 -5.02 14.74 17.38
CA GLU A 26 -5.48 15.87 18.19
C GLU A 26 -5.14 17.21 17.54
N GLU A 27 -3.94 17.32 16.96
CA GLU A 27 -3.53 18.48 16.17
C GLU A 27 -4.49 18.69 14.98
N ALA A 28 -4.82 17.63 14.24
CA ALA A 28 -5.75 17.66 13.12
C ALA A 28 -7.16 18.11 13.54
N VAL A 29 -7.67 17.58 14.66
CA VAL A 29 -8.97 17.94 15.23
C VAL A 29 -8.99 19.42 15.63
N SER A 30 -7.91 19.91 16.23
CA SER A 30 -7.80 21.33 16.62
C SER A 30 -7.87 22.26 15.41
N TYR A 31 -7.18 21.92 14.32
CA TYR A 31 -7.27 22.67 13.07
C TYR A 31 -8.67 22.64 12.45
N ARG A 32 -9.32 21.48 12.44
CA ARG A 32 -10.70 21.35 11.97
C ARG A 32 -11.65 22.18 12.81
N THR A 33 -11.48 22.14 14.13
CA THR A 33 -12.29 22.94 15.07
C THR A 33 -12.14 24.44 14.82
N LEU A 34 -10.92 24.92 14.56
CA LEU A 34 -10.69 26.33 14.22
C LEU A 34 -11.40 26.70 12.92
N GLN A 35 -11.32 25.87 11.88
CA GLN A 35 -12.02 26.11 10.62
C GLN A 35 -13.53 26.19 10.80
N GLU A 36 -14.13 25.25 11.52
CA GLU A 36 -15.58 25.14 11.67
C GLU A 36 -16.17 26.20 12.61
N LYS A 37 -15.53 26.42 13.78
CA LYS A 37 -16.05 27.37 14.79
C LYS A 37 -15.88 28.83 14.37
N PHE A 38 -14.79 29.14 13.65
CA PHE A 38 -14.47 30.52 13.28
C PHE A 38 -14.64 30.79 11.78
N ASN A 39 -15.16 29.80 11.03
CA ASN A 39 -15.35 29.87 9.58
C ASN A 39 -14.07 30.30 8.82
N LEU A 40 -12.91 29.79 9.28
CA LEU A 40 -11.62 30.11 8.74
C LEU A 40 -11.25 29.16 7.61
N THR A 41 -10.57 29.69 6.61
CA THR A 41 -9.90 28.91 5.57
C THR A 41 -8.64 28.22 6.13
N GLN A 42 -8.16 27.18 5.46
CA GLN A 42 -6.89 26.53 5.85
C GLN A 42 -5.69 27.50 5.84
N GLN A 43 -5.74 28.52 5.02
CA GLN A 43 -4.71 29.55 4.96
C GLN A 43 -4.72 30.41 6.23
N GLU A 44 -5.89 30.89 6.62
CA GLU A 44 -6.05 31.71 7.83
C GLU A 44 -5.71 30.94 9.09
N VAL A 45 -6.13 29.66 9.19
CA VAL A 45 -5.70 28.79 10.30
C VAL A 45 -4.18 28.63 10.33
N ALA A 46 -3.55 28.43 9.18
CA ALA A 46 -2.09 28.32 9.10
C ALA A 46 -1.36 29.57 9.57
N GLU A 47 -1.85 30.75 9.19
CA GLU A 47 -1.33 32.03 9.65
C GLU A 47 -1.49 32.22 11.16
N TRP A 48 -2.66 31.84 11.70
CA TRP A 48 -2.95 31.93 13.14
C TRP A 48 -2.02 31.05 13.99
N VAL A 49 -1.73 29.84 13.53
CA VAL A 49 -0.90 28.87 14.27
C VAL A 49 0.59 28.95 13.92
N GLY A 50 0.98 29.86 13.02
CA GLY A 50 2.38 30.01 12.61
C GLY A 50 2.92 28.81 11.82
N LYS A 51 2.05 28.08 11.10
CA LYS A 51 2.43 26.91 10.28
C LYS A 51 2.20 27.17 8.80
N GLY A 52 2.75 26.34 7.95
CA GLY A 52 2.44 26.39 6.52
C GLY A 52 1.05 25.86 6.20
N ARG A 53 0.34 26.43 5.21
CA ARG A 53 -0.96 25.94 4.72
C ARG A 53 -0.95 24.43 4.40
N ALA A 54 0.13 23.96 3.76
CA ALA A 54 0.29 22.55 3.42
C ALA A 54 0.34 21.64 4.67
N THR A 55 0.88 22.13 5.79
CA THR A 55 0.92 21.42 7.07
C THR A 55 -0.50 21.26 7.62
N VAL A 56 -1.27 22.35 7.69
CA VAL A 56 -2.67 22.32 8.14
C VAL A 56 -3.52 21.43 7.24
N ALA A 57 -3.40 21.57 5.92
CA ALA A 57 -4.12 20.73 4.96
C ALA A 57 -3.78 19.24 5.11
N ASN A 58 -2.52 18.88 5.29
CA ASN A 58 -2.10 17.50 5.49
C ASN A 58 -2.57 16.93 6.82
N ALA A 59 -2.57 17.73 7.89
CA ALA A 59 -3.07 17.31 9.18
C ALA A 59 -4.58 17.06 9.14
N THR A 60 -5.37 18.00 8.64
CA THR A 60 -6.83 17.85 8.54
C THR A 60 -7.25 16.64 7.70
N ARG A 61 -6.48 16.28 6.66
CA ARG A 61 -6.73 15.06 5.87
C ARG A 61 -6.57 13.77 6.66
N LEU A 62 -5.81 13.74 7.76
CA LEU A 62 -5.71 12.55 8.62
C LEU A 62 -7.07 12.14 9.20
N LEU A 63 -8.00 13.07 9.34
CA LEU A 63 -9.36 12.82 9.82
C LEU A 63 -10.24 12.07 8.79
N GLU A 64 -9.81 11.98 7.54
CA GLU A 64 -10.47 11.20 6.48
C GLU A 64 -10.13 9.69 6.56
N LEU A 65 -9.18 9.33 7.41
CA LEU A 65 -8.81 7.94 7.64
C LEU A 65 -9.89 7.21 8.46
N PRO A 66 -10.09 5.90 8.28
CA PRO A 66 -10.93 5.08 9.12
C PRO A 66 -10.52 5.19 10.59
N ASP A 67 -11.49 5.07 11.52
CA ASP A 67 -11.27 5.22 12.95
C ASP A 67 -10.14 4.34 13.48
N GLU A 68 -10.08 3.08 13.03
CA GLU A 68 -9.03 2.16 13.42
C GLU A 68 -7.63 2.67 13.02
N VAL A 69 -7.48 3.21 11.81
CA VAL A 69 -6.21 3.75 11.34
C VAL A 69 -5.85 5.04 12.09
N ARG A 70 -6.87 5.89 12.37
CA ARG A 70 -6.66 7.10 13.19
C ARG A 70 -6.15 6.76 14.59
N MET A 71 -6.68 5.71 15.22
CA MET A 71 -6.20 5.25 16.52
C MET A 71 -4.73 4.80 16.47
N LEU A 72 -4.30 4.10 15.40
CA LEU A 72 -2.91 3.69 15.22
C LEU A 72 -1.97 4.90 15.05
N VAL A 73 -2.43 5.96 14.39
CA VAL A 73 -1.67 7.21 14.24
C VAL A 73 -1.64 8.00 15.56
N ALA A 74 -2.77 8.09 16.28
CA ALA A 74 -2.85 8.75 17.58
C ALA A 74 -1.92 8.12 18.62
N ASN A 75 -1.82 6.79 18.61
CA ASN A 75 -0.94 6.02 19.50
C ASN A 75 0.51 5.92 19.00
N LEU A 76 0.87 6.65 17.93
CA LEU A 76 2.21 6.66 17.33
C LEU A 76 2.68 5.29 16.81
N ALA A 77 1.79 4.29 16.72
CA ALA A 77 2.07 3.00 16.07
C ALA A 77 2.28 3.15 14.57
N LEU A 78 1.65 4.17 13.97
CA LEU A 78 1.88 4.61 12.60
C LEU A 78 2.33 6.07 12.58
N SER A 79 3.35 6.39 11.79
CA SER A 79 3.76 7.77 11.59
C SER A 79 2.81 8.52 10.64
N VAL A 80 2.83 9.85 10.68
CA VAL A 80 2.12 10.72 9.72
C VAL A 80 2.52 10.40 8.27
N GLY A 81 3.75 9.95 8.04
CA GLY A 81 4.20 9.49 6.73
C GLY A 81 3.41 8.26 6.22
N HIS A 82 3.22 7.24 7.08
CA HIS A 82 2.39 6.09 6.75
C HIS A 82 0.94 6.50 6.49
N ALA A 83 0.37 7.36 7.34
CA ALA A 83 -0.99 7.87 7.19
C ALA A 83 -1.21 8.57 5.84
N LYS A 84 -0.24 9.39 5.37
CA LYS A 84 -0.32 10.04 4.05
C LYS A 84 -0.35 9.03 2.89
N VAL A 85 0.43 7.96 2.99
CA VAL A 85 0.42 6.90 1.97
C VAL A 85 -0.92 6.17 1.97
N LEU A 86 -1.45 5.84 3.15
CA LEU A 86 -2.75 5.17 3.30
C LEU A 86 -3.91 6.02 2.76
N LEU A 87 -3.87 7.34 2.91
CA LEU A 87 -4.87 8.26 2.32
C LEU A 87 -4.91 8.18 0.79
N SER A 88 -3.86 7.68 0.16
CA SER A 88 -3.83 7.51 -1.29
C SER A 88 -4.52 6.22 -1.77
N VAL A 89 -4.91 5.32 -0.90
CA VAL A 89 -5.63 4.08 -1.22
C VAL A 89 -7.13 4.37 -1.18
N ASP A 90 -7.88 4.02 -2.23
CA ASP A 90 -9.28 4.39 -2.35
C ASP A 90 -10.20 3.51 -1.50
N ASP A 91 -9.93 2.22 -1.41
CA ASP A 91 -10.75 1.26 -0.65
C ASP A 91 -10.43 1.32 0.84
N GLU A 92 -11.48 1.51 1.67
CA GLU A 92 -11.35 1.63 3.11
C GLU A 92 -10.85 0.33 3.78
N LYS A 93 -11.30 -0.82 3.29
CA LYS A 93 -10.90 -2.13 3.83
C LYS A 93 -9.43 -2.39 3.53
N GLU A 94 -8.99 -2.03 2.33
CA GLU A 94 -7.57 -2.13 1.96
C GLU A 94 -6.70 -1.20 2.81
N ARG A 95 -7.16 0.02 3.12
CA ARG A 95 -6.47 0.93 4.04
C ARG A 95 -6.26 0.30 5.41
N ILE A 96 -7.30 -0.31 5.98
CA ILE A 96 -7.24 -0.96 7.29
C ILE A 96 -6.27 -2.14 7.27
N LEU A 97 -6.35 -2.99 6.25
CA LEU A 97 -5.44 -4.14 6.10
C LEU A 97 -3.98 -3.69 5.99
N LEU A 98 -3.69 -2.72 5.12
CA LEU A 98 -2.35 -2.16 4.97
C LEU A 98 -1.83 -1.51 6.25
N ALA A 99 -2.70 -0.84 7.01
CA ALA A 99 -2.34 -0.25 8.30
C ALA A 99 -1.93 -1.32 9.32
N ARG A 100 -2.68 -2.42 9.40
CA ARG A 100 -2.36 -3.58 10.24
C ARG A 100 -1.04 -4.25 9.82
N ASP A 101 -0.86 -4.44 8.51
CA ASP A 101 0.40 -4.98 7.96
C ASP A 101 1.59 -4.10 8.34
N CYS A 102 1.44 -2.78 8.25
CA CYS A 102 2.50 -1.83 8.62
C CYS A 102 2.94 -1.99 10.07
N VAL A 103 1.99 -2.19 10.98
CA VAL A 103 2.29 -2.37 12.41
C VAL A 103 2.91 -3.74 12.66
N ASN A 104 2.35 -4.81 12.09
CA ASN A 104 2.79 -6.18 12.31
C ASN A 104 4.18 -6.45 11.71
N GLU A 105 4.43 -5.95 10.51
CA GLU A 105 5.67 -6.16 9.76
C GLU A 105 6.70 -5.04 9.99
N GLN A 106 6.37 -4.02 10.79
CA GLN A 106 7.18 -2.82 11.04
C GLN A 106 7.68 -2.16 9.73
N LEU A 107 6.77 -2.04 8.77
CA LEU A 107 7.12 -1.51 7.46
C LEU A 107 7.60 -0.05 7.56
N THR A 108 8.59 0.30 6.76
CA THR A 108 8.95 1.70 6.56
C THR A 108 7.97 2.38 5.61
N VAL A 109 7.88 3.71 5.66
CA VAL A 109 7.03 4.50 4.72
C VAL A 109 7.34 4.13 3.26
N ARG A 110 8.63 4.00 2.91
CA ARG A 110 9.05 3.60 1.55
C ARG A 110 8.62 2.18 1.16
N ALA A 111 8.60 1.25 2.12
CA ALA A 111 8.13 -0.10 1.87
C ALA A 111 6.62 -0.12 1.62
N LEU A 112 5.85 0.66 2.39
CA LEU A 112 4.43 0.85 2.19
C LEU A 112 4.12 1.51 0.84
N GLU A 113 4.84 2.57 0.47
CA GLU A 113 4.71 3.20 -0.85
C GLU A 113 4.88 2.20 -2.00
N LYS A 114 5.91 1.35 -1.92
CA LYS A 114 6.14 0.28 -2.90
C LYS A 114 5.01 -0.75 -2.92
N LYS A 115 4.48 -1.13 -1.74
CA LYS A 115 3.36 -2.09 -1.61
C LYS A 115 2.10 -1.51 -2.29
N VAL A 116 1.76 -0.25 -1.98
CA VAL A 116 0.63 0.48 -2.61
C VAL A 116 0.83 0.69 -4.10
N ALA A 117 2.04 1.04 -4.56
CA ALA A 117 2.34 1.20 -5.99
C ALA A 117 2.10 -0.10 -6.76
N ARG A 118 2.53 -1.25 -6.21
CA ARG A 118 2.29 -2.58 -6.81
C ARG A 118 0.81 -2.94 -6.88
N MET A 119 0.00 -2.53 -5.89
CA MET A 119 -1.45 -2.75 -5.90
C MET A 119 -2.14 -1.91 -6.98
N ARG A 120 -1.60 -0.72 -7.27
CA ARG A 120 -2.09 0.19 -8.30
C ARG A 120 -1.59 -0.15 -9.69
N GLU A 121 -0.46 -0.85 -9.81
CA GLU A 121 -0.04 -1.37 -11.10
C GLU A 121 -1.20 -2.25 -11.60
N PRO A 122 -1.82 -1.91 -12.75
CA PRO A 122 -2.79 -2.80 -13.34
C PRO A 122 -2.06 -4.13 -13.46
N VAL A 123 -2.65 -5.19 -12.90
CA VAL A 123 -2.18 -6.58 -13.15
C VAL A 123 -1.85 -6.60 -14.63
N ALA A 124 -0.56 -6.66 -14.95
CA ALA A 124 -0.02 -6.34 -16.25
C ALA A 124 -0.93 -6.96 -17.29
N ALA A 125 -1.66 -6.13 -18.05
CA ALA A 125 -2.61 -6.62 -19.03
C ALA A 125 -1.83 -7.66 -19.82
N LYS A 126 -2.30 -8.93 -19.80
CA LYS A 126 -1.64 -10.05 -20.48
C LYS A 126 -1.10 -9.50 -21.79
N PRO A 127 0.19 -9.58 -22.06
CA PRO A 127 0.81 -8.88 -23.16
C PRO A 127 -0.05 -9.14 -24.42
N LYS A 128 -0.48 -8.07 -25.09
CA LYS A 128 -1.23 -8.16 -26.36
C LYS A 128 -0.28 -8.70 -27.44
N GLY A 129 0.04 -9.96 -27.35
CA GLY A 129 0.82 -10.71 -28.30
C GLY A 129 0.22 -12.10 -28.43
N GLN A 130 0.49 -12.77 -29.50
CA GLN A 130 0.07 -14.16 -29.65
C GLN A 130 1.00 -15.03 -28.79
N PRO A 131 0.45 -15.96 -27.98
CA PRO A 131 1.25 -16.96 -27.29
C PRO A 131 2.04 -17.78 -28.33
N ASP A 132 3.32 -17.97 -28.08
CA ASP A 132 4.20 -18.73 -28.99
C ASP A 132 3.76 -20.21 -29.08
N LEU A 133 3.05 -20.70 -28.05
CA LEU A 133 2.50 -22.07 -27.98
C LEU A 133 0.97 -22.01 -27.78
N PRO A 134 0.21 -22.88 -28.51
CA PRO A 134 -1.23 -23.01 -28.32
C PRO A 134 -1.59 -23.43 -26.88
N GLU A 135 -2.66 -22.88 -26.31
CA GLU A 135 -3.09 -23.20 -24.92
C GLU A 135 -3.31 -24.69 -24.68
N ASN A 136 -3.91 -25.38 -25.68
CA ASN A 136 -4.12 -26.82 -25.60
C ASN A 136 -2.80 -27.62 -25.54
N TYR A 137 -1.77 -27.16 -26.25
CA TYR A 137 -0.46 -27.78 -26.20
C TYR A 137 0.20 -27.58 -24.82
N VAL A 138 0.17 -26.37 -24.30
CA VAL A 138 0.72 -26.03 -22.98
C VAL A 138 0.02 -26.87 -21.89
N ARG A 139 -1.29 -26.98 -21.93
CA ARG A 139 -2.06 -27.79 -20.97
C ARG A 139 -1.70 -29.28 -21.06
N ASN A 140 -1.69 -29.85 -22.24
CA ASN A 140 -1.32 -31.25 -22.46
C ASN A 140 0.11 -31.56 -22.00
N LEU A 141 1.04 -30.62 -22.27
CA LEU A 141 2.43 -30.76 -21.86
C LEU A 141 2.56 -30.67 -20.34
N SER A 142 1.90 -29.74 -19.70
CA SER A 142 1.86 -29.60 -18.23
C SER A 142 1.31 -30.86 -17.56
N GLU A 143 0.23 -31.45 -18.08
CA GLU A 143 -0.33 -32.70 -17.56
C GLU A 143 0.60 -33.91 -17.75
N LYS A 144 1.30 -33.99 -18.89
CA LYS A 144 2.29 -35.04 -19.12
C LYS A 144 3.48 -34.91 -18.17
N MET A 145 4.00 -33.70 -18.00
CA MET A 145 5.09 -33.44 -17.06
C MET A 145 4.68 -33.71 -15.60
N LYS A 146 3.48 -33.29 -15.20
CA LYS A 146 2.93 -33.62 -13.88
C LYS A 146 2.86 -35.12 -13.61
N ARG A 147 2.41 -35.90 -14.60
CA ARG A 147 2.36 -37.36 -14.48
C ARG A 147 3.74 -38.00 -14.42
N HIS A 148 4.70 -37.45 -15.16
CA HIS A 148 6.08 -37.99 -15.21
C HIS A 148 6.85 -37.64 -13.93
N LEU A 149 6.78 -36.39 -13.48
CA LEU A 149 7.54 -35.89 -12.32
C LEU A 149 6.85 -36.15 -10.98
N GLY A 150 5.53 -36.44 -10.98
CA GLY A 150 4.75 -36.68 -9.76
C GLY A 150 4.52 -35.43 -8.90
N CYS A 151 4.74 -34.23 -9.44
CA CYS A 151 4.61 -32.95 -8.76
C CYS A 151 3.83 -31.94 -9.62
N ALA A 152 3.45 -30.81 -9.04
CA ALA A 152 2.76 -29.77 -9.80
C ALA A 152 3.73 -29.05 -10.75
N VAL A 153 3.32 -28.94 -12.02
CA VAL A 153 4.09 -28.26 -13.07
C VAL A 153 3.21 -27.21 -13.72
N ARG A 154 3.71 -25.98 -13.76
CA ARG A 154 3.10 -24.86 -14.47
C ARG A 154 3.97 -24.42 -15.62
N ILE A 155 3.37 -24.27 -16.79
CA ILE A 155 4.06 -23.81 -18.00
C ILE A 155 3.39 -22.53 -18.46
N THR A 156 4.17 -21.46 -18.53
CA THR A 156 3.74 -20.17 -19.11
C THR A 156 4.40 -20.04 -20.48
N SER A 157 3.59 -19.88 -21.53
CA SER A 157 4.10 -19.67 -22.89
C SER A 157 4.81 -18.33 -22.99
N GLY A 158 5.86 -18.27 -23.78
CA GLY A 158 6.40 -17.01 -24.28
C GLY A 158 5.35 -16.29 -25.14
N VAL A 159 5.57 -15.00 -25.34
CA VAL A 159 4.70 -14.16 -26.17
C VAL A 159 5.55 -13.35 -27.14
N THR A 160 5.19 -13.45 -28.42
CA THR A 160 5.75 -12.60 -29.48
C THR A 160 4.84 -11.38 -29.68
N HIS A 161 5.40 -10.18 -29.45
CA HIS A 161 4.72 -8.91 -29.65
C HIS A 161 4.79 -8.48 -31.13
N ALA A 162 3.83 -7.66 -31.55
CA ALA A 162 3.77 -7.10 -32.92
C ALA A 162 5.01 -6.28 -33.32
N ASN A 163 5.80 -5.81 -32.33
CA ASN A 163 7.07 -5.10 -32.54
C ASN A 163 8.29 -6.03 -32.62
N GLY A 164 8.10 -7.36 -32.72
CA GLY A 164 9.16 -8.37 -32.78
C GLY A 164 9.85 -8.66 -31.45
N LYS A 165 9.43 -8.05 -30.35
CA LYS A 165 9.97 -8.33 -29.02
C LYS A 165 9.37 -9.63 -28.46
N HIS A 166 10.24 -10.54 -27.98
CA HIS A 166 9.81 -11.80 -27.34
C HIS A 166 9.83 -11.69 -25.83
N THR A 167 8.76 -12.16 -25.18
CA THR A 167 8.73 -12.41 -23.74
C THR A 167 9.06 -13.88 -23.49
N LYS A 168 9.93 -14.16 -22.53
CA LYS A 168 10.34 -15.54 -22.20
C LYS A 168 9.18 -16.35 -21.67
N GLY A 169 9.04 -17.59 -22.10
CA GLY A 169 8.24 -18.61 -21.43
C GLY A 169 8.93 -19.08 -20.14
N MET A 170 8.17 -19.70 -19.25
CA MET A 170 8.66 -20.20 -17.97
C MET A 170 8.05 -21.57 -17.67
N VAL A 171 8.84 -22.45 -17.07
CA VAL A 171 8.40 -23.73 -16.50
C VAL A 171 8.68 -23.67 -15.00
N GLU A 172 7.65 -23.84 -14.21
CA GLU A 172 7.72 -23.88 -12.73
C GLU A 172 7.38 -25.30 -12.31
N ILE A 173 8.20 -25.87 -11.44
CA ILE A 173 8.06 -27.20 -10.89
C ILE A 173 8.06 -27.05 -9.37
N ASP A 174 6.95 -27.42 -8.74
CA ASP A 174 6.81 -27.32 -7.29
C ASP A 174 7.44 -28.58 -6.62
N PHE A 175 8.20 -28.39 -5.55
CA PHE A 175 8.75 -29.46 -4.71
C PHE A 175 8.56 -29.12 -3.23
N PHE A 176 8.46 -30.15 -2.37
CA PHE A 176 8.16 -29.97 -0.94
C PHE A 176 9.39 -30.06 -0.05
N ASN A 177 10.42 -30.80 -0.43
CA ASN A 177 11.64 -31.01 0.36
C ASN A 177 12.83 -31.33 -0.56
N ASN A 178 14.04 -31.44 0.01
CA ASN A 178 15.26 -31.70 -0.73
C ASN A 178 15.26 -33.06 -1.45
N ASP A 179 14.70 -34.09 -0.81
CA ASP A 179 14.62 -35.44 -1.41
C ASP A 179 13.73 -35.44 -2.66
N ASP A 180 12.64 -34.66 -2.62
CA ASP A 180 11.76 -34.48 -3.77
C ASP A 180 12.46 -33.71 -4.90
N LEU A 181 13.23 -32.69 -4.56
CA LEU A 181 14.06 -31.94 -5.51
C LEU A 181 15.09 -32.86 -6.17
N ASP A 182 15.83 -33.66 -5.41
CA ASP A 182 16.83 -34.59 -5.93
C ASP A 182 16.21 -35.63 -6.86
N ARG A 183 15.01 -36.13 -6.52
CA ARG A 183 14.25 -37.02 -7.38
C ARG A 183 13.88 -36.36 -8.71
N ILE A 184 13.39 -35.13 -8.67
CA ILE A 184 13.02 -34.35 -9.87
C ILE A 184 14.25 -34.08 -10.73
N ILE A 185 15.37 -33.67 -10.13
CA ILE A 185 16.63 -33.41 -10.84
C ILE A 185 17.11 -34.66 -11.58
N LYS A 186 17.11 -35.85 -10.92
CA LYS A 186 17.47 -37.12 -11.53
C LYS A 186 16.55 -37.49 -12.71
N MET A 187 15.23 -37.25 -12.55
CA MET A 187 14.25 -37.50 -13.60
C MET A 187 14.42 -36.62 -14.83
N ILE A 188 14.91 -35.38 -14.64
CA ILE A 188 15.22 -34.44 -15.72
C ILE A 188 16.58 -34.76 -16.39
N GLY A 189 17.36 -35.66 -15.80
CA GLY A 189 18.63 -36.11 -16.35
C GLY A 189 19.81 -35.19 -16.00
N VAL A 190 19.72 -34.43 -14.92
CA VAL A 190 20.82 -33.63 -14.40
C VAL A 190 21.60 -34.45 -13.37
N GLU A 191 22.89 -34.69 -13.63
CA GLU A 191 23.79 -35.29 -12.63
C GLU A 191 24.21 -34.23 -11.65
N VAL A 192 24.00 -34.50 -10.36
CA VAL A 192 24.46 -33.66 -9.27
C VAL A 192 25.67 -34.37 -8.67
N ASP A 193 26.84 -33.77 -8.84
CA ASP A 193 28.11 -34.23 -8.27
C ASP A 193 28.11 -34.08 -6.73
#